data_58de46b0785f2fc93a878f1682859fbf
#
_entry.id   58de46b0785f2fc93a878f1682859fbf
#
_cell.length_a   1.000
_cell.length_b   1.000
_cell.length_c   1.000
_cell.angle_alpha   90.00
_cell.angle_beta   90.00
_cell.angle_gamma   90.00
#
_symmetry.space_group_name_H-M   'P 1'
#
loop_
_entity.id
_entity.type
_entity.pdbx_description
1 polymer ?
#
loop_
_entity_poly.entity_id
_entity_poly.type
_entity_poly.pdbx_seq_one_letter_code
_entity_poly.pdbx_strand_id
1 'polypeptide(L)'
;MTAIDAVTLETPRLRLRPYRPDDFESYAKMWAEPAVVRFIGGKPMSREAAWIRFLRQVGLWRYLGYGFFALEDRDSGAFVGEGGFHDLKRTLTPSNEGTMEAGWALVTAMQGRGLAEEAMRAAIVWADRVHPTPRMTCIIRVEHFASLRVAEKLGFTPYAETLYHGDDVALLERPRPAP
;
A
#
# COMPACT_ATOMS: atom_id res chain seq x y z
N MET A 1 -7.90 -2.25 26.58
CA MET A 1 -7.39 -2.17 25.19
C MET A 1 -6.80 -0.77 25.05
N THR A 2 -5.48 -0.64 25.07
CA THR A 2 -4.82 0.61 24.74
C THR A 2 -5.15 0.94 23.29
N ALA A 3 -5.72 2.13 23.05
CA ALA A 3 -5.87 2.67 21.71
C ALA A 3 -4.48 2.62 21.05
N ILE A 4 -4.40 2.04 19.86
CA ILE A 4 -3.24 2.24 19.00
C ILE A 4 -3.23 3.73 18.76
N ASP A 5 -2.18 4.44 19.21
CA ASP A 5 -2.03 5.84 18.89
C ASP A 5 -2.15 5.98 17.38
N ALA A 6 -3.25 6.56 16.94
CA ALA A 6 -3.63 6.57 15.55
C ALA A 6 -2.66 7.47 14.78
N VAL A 7 -1.68 6.86 14.12
CA VAL A 7 -0.71 7.60 13.30
C VAL A 7 -1.43 8.28 12.15
N THR A 8 -1.31 9.61 12.11
CA THR A 8 -1.79 10.42 10.99
C THR A 8 -0.61 11.19 10.43
N LEU A 9 -0.45 11.17 9.11
CA LEU A 9 0.60 11.90 8.40
C LEU A 9 -0.06 12.90 7.46
N GLU A 10 0.52 14.09 7.38
CA GLU A 10 0.05 15.14 6.49
C GLU A 10 1.07 15.40 5.38
N THR A 11 0.57 15.61 4.18
CA THR A 11 1.34 16.01 2.99
C THR A 11 0.71 17.28 2.40
N PRO A 12 1.26 17.90 1.37
CA PRO A 12 0.62 19.05 0.74
C PRO A 12 -0.83 18.82 0.29
N ARG A 13 -1.14 17.62 -0.23
CA ARG A 13 -2.46 17.32 -0.82
C ARG A 13 -3.23 16.22 -0.09
N LEU A 14 -2.57 15.40 0.73
CA LEU A 14 -3.16 14.22 1.34
C LEU A 14 -3.03 14.23 2.85
N ARG A 15 -4.02 13.61 3.49
CA ARG A 15 -3.93 13.10 4.86
C ARG A 15 -3.93 11.57 4.82
N LEU A 16 -2.89 10.97 5.36
CA LEU A 16 -2.78 9.53 5.57
C LEU A 16 -3.24 9.25 6.99
N ARG A 17 -4.32 8.52 7.16
CA ARG A 17 -4.93 8.27 8.47
C ARG A 17 -5.39 6.81 8.61
N PRO A 18 -5.65 6.36 9.84
CA PRO A 18 -6.35 5.09 10.06
C PRO A 18 -7.69 5.06 9.34
N TYR A 19 -8.12 3.85 8.98
CA TYR A 19 -9.46 3.63 8.44
C TYR A 19 -10.54 3.97 9.47
N ARG A 20 -11.64 4.51 9.00
CA ARG A 20 -12.88 4.73 9.74
C ARG A 20 -13.97 3.84 9.17
N PRO A 21 -14.98 3.43 9.96
CA PRO A 21 -16.10 2.64 9.44
C PRO A 21 -16.75 3.24 8.20
N ASP A 22 -16.86 4.56 8.14
CA ASP A 22 -17.48 5.31 7.03
C ASP A 22 -16.66 5.27 5.73
N ASP A 23 -15.40 4.86 5.77
CA ASP A 23 -14.57 4.69 4.56
C ASP A 23 -14.99 3.46 3.74
N PHE A 24 -15.72 2.51 4.34
CA PHE A 24 -15.95 1.21 3.74
C PHE A 24 -16.64 1.27 2.38
N GLU A 25 -17.64 2.12 2.22
CA GLU A 25 -18.37 2.20 0.94
C GLU A 25 -17.47 2.71 -0.19
N SER A 26 -16.65 3.72 0.08
CA SER A 26 -15.66 4.24 -0.88
C SER A 26 -14.55 3.22 -1.16
N TYR A 27 -14.11 2.52 -0.14
CA TYR A 27 -13.13 1.43 -0.24
C TYR A 27 -13.65 0.27 -1.10
N ALA A 28 -14.86 -0.21 -0.83
CA ALA A 28 -15.47 -1.31 -1.58
C ALA A 28 -15.69 -0.92 -3.05
N LYS A 29 -16.13 0.32 -3.31
CA LYS A 29 -16.29 0.86 -4.65
C LYS A 29 -14.96 0.89 -5.40
N MET A 30 -13.88 1.37 -4.78
CA MET A 30 -12.54 1.37 -5.37
C MET A 30 -12.08 -0.04 -5.78
N TRP A 31 -12.23 -1.04 -4.89
CA TRP A 31 -11.82 -2.41 -5.19
C TRP A 31 -12.75 -3.16 -6.15
N ALA A 32 -13.93 -2.61 -6.44
CA ALA A 32 -14.83 -3.08 -7.49
C ALA A 32 -14.51 -2.47 -8.88
N GLU A 33 -13.63 -1.46 -8.97
CA GLU A 33 -13.25 -0.83 -10.23
C GLU A 33 -12.30 -1.73 -11.04
N PRO A 34 -12.66 -2.18 -12.27
CA PRO A 34 -11.78 -3.01 -13.10
C PRO A 34 -10.39 -2.38 -13.34
N ALA A 35 -10.34 -1.06 -13.51
CA ALA A 35 -9.10 -0.32 -13.75
C ALA A 35 -8.15 -0.37 -12.54
N VAL A 36 -8.67 -0.34 -11.30
CA VAL A 36 -7.88 -0.43 -10.08
C VAL A 36 -7.31 -1.82 -9.90
N VAL A 37 -8.12 -2.86 -10.10
CA VAL A 37 -7.72 -4.25 -9.84
C VAL A 37 -6.98 -4.91 -11.00
N ARG A 38 -6.91 -4.28 -12.16
CA ARG A 38 -6.28 -4.85 -13.38
C ARG A 38 -4.93 -5.51 -13.11
N PHE A 39 -4.10 -4.89 -12.31
CA PHE A 39 -2.77 -5.39 -11.94
C PHE A 39 -2.67 -5.86 -10.49
N ILE A 40 -3.80 -5.89 -9.75
CA ILE A 40 -3.88 -6.31 -8.35
C ILE A 40 -4.95 -7.40 -8.23
N GLY A 41 -4.58 -8.63 -8.59
CA GLY A 41 -5.49 -9.77 -8.59
C GLY A 41 -6.39 -9.93 -9.82
N GLY A 42 -6.44 -8.91 -10.70
CA GLY A 42 -7.07 -8.99 -12.03
C GLY A 42 -8.60 -9.05 -12.09
N LYS A 43 -9.28 -9.11 -10.93
CA LYS A 43 -10.75 -9.24 -10.86
C LYS A 43 -11.34 -8.26 -9.84
N PRO A 44 -12.43 -7.55 -10.18
CA PRO A 44 -13.20 -6.76 -9.21
C PRO A 44 -13.56 -7.58 -7.98
N MET A 45 -13.41 -6.97 -6.81
CA MET A 45 -13.78 -7.62 -5.56
C MET A 45 -15.29 -7.53 -5.34
N SER A 46 -15.88 -8.61 -4.79
CA SER A 46 -17.21 -8.52 -4.22
C SER A 46 -17.19 -7.63 -2.97
N ARG A 47 -18.36 -7.10 -2.59
CA ARG A 47 -18.49 -6.30 -1.36
C ARG A 47 -18.05 -7.07 -0.11
N GLU A 48 -18.33 -8.37 -0.05
CA GLU A 48 -17.89 -9.26 1.03
C GLU A 48 -16.37 -9.41 1.06
N ALA A 49 -15.72 -9.68 -0.07
CA ALA A 49 -14.27 -9.77 -0.16
C ALA A 49 -13.59 -8.43 0.22
N ALA A 50 -14.15 -7.31 -0.21
CA ALA A 50 -13.70 -5.98 0.18
C ALA A 50 -13.85 -5.75 1.69
N TRP A 51 -14.93 -6.23 2.33
CA TRP A 51 -15.12 -6.14 3.77
C TRP A 51 -14.07 -6.91 4.56
N ILE A 52 -13.79 -8.16 4.16
CA ILE A 52 -12.74 -8.98 4.80
C ILE A 52 -11.38 -8.29 4.66
N ARG A 53 -11.07 -7.76 3.47
CA ARG A 53 -9.83 -7.01 3.23
C ARG A 53 -9.75 -5.74 4.07
N PHE A 54 -10.86 -5.00 4.20
CA PHE A 54 -10.96 -3.79 5.01
C PHE A 54 -10.68 -4.06 6.49
N LEU A 55 -11.30 -5.10 7.06
CA LEU A 55 -11.06 -5.50 8.45
C LEU A 55 -9.62 -5.94 8.70
N ARG A 56 -8.97 -6.54 7.71
CA ARG A 56 -7.55 -6.91 7.81
C ARG A 56 -6.66 -5.69 8.09
N GLN A 57 -6.99 -4.51 7.58
CA GLN A 57 -6.19 -3.30 7.81
C GLN A 57 -6.06 -2.97 9.30
N VAL A 58 -7.12 -3.14 10.08
CA VAL A 58 -7.07 -2.96 11.53
C VAL A 58 -6.16 -4.01 12.18
N GLY A 59 -6.21 -5.26 11.70
CA GLY A 59 -5.35 -6.34 12.18
C GLY A 59 -3.86 -6.07 11.94
N LEU A 60 -3.50 -5.58 10.77
CA LEU A 60 -2.10 -5.23 10.45
C LEU A 60 -1.53 -4.23 11.47
N TRP A 61 -2.21 -3.12 11.69
CA TRP A 61 -1.79 -2.11 12.66
C TRP A 61 -1.68 -2.68 14.09
N ARG A 62 -2.62 -3.53 14.46
CA ARG A 62 -2.66 -4.12 15.82
C ARG A 62 -1.52 -5.09 16.09
N TYR A 63 -1.16 -5.92 15.11
CA TYR A 63 -0.19 -7.00 15.29
C TYR A 63 1.22 -6.64 14.83
N LEU A 64 1.36 -5.83 13.77
CA LEU A 64 2.66 -5.49 13.19
C LEU A 64 3.16 -4.11 13.66
N GLY A 65 2.28 -3.24 14.21
CA GLY A 65 2.61 -1.85 14.51
C GLY A 65 2.67 -0.95 13.28
N TYR A 66 2.37 -1.49 12.10
CA TYR A 66 2.25 -0.78 10.82
C TYR A 66 1.15 -1.40 9.97
N GLY A 67 0.69 -0.66 8.98
CA GLY A 67 -0.40 -1.10 8.11
C GLY A 67 -0.62 -0.15 6.95
N PHE A 68 -1.76 -0.30 6.30
CA PHE A 68 -2.21 0.65 5.29
C PHE A 68 -2.95 1.81 5.92
N PHE A 69 -2.72 2.99 5.37
CA PHE A 69 -3.49 4.20 5.65
C PHE A 69 -4.62 4.34 4.63
N ALA A 70 -5.74 4.86 5.07
CA ALA A 70 -6.70 5.49 4.19
C ALA A 70 -6.11 6.84 3.74
N LEU A 71 -6.09 7.07 2.44
CA LEU A 71 -5.65 8.33 1.85
C LEU A 71 -6.86 9.23 1.66
N GLU A 72 -6.82 10.40 2.26
CA GLU A 72 -7.87 11.41 2.21
C GLU A 72 -7.34 12.67 1.52
N ASP A 73 -8.08 13.20 0.56
CA ASP A 73 -7.79 14.50 -0.02
C ASP A 73 -8.00 15.59 1.02
N ARG A 74 -7.03 16.46 1.23
CA ARG A 74 -7.07 17.45 2.32
C ARG A 74 -8.09 18.54 2.13
N ASP A 75 -8.38 18.88 0.90
CA ASP A 75 -9.27 20.00 0.59
C ASP A 75 -10.74 19.57 0.67
N SER A 76 -11.05 18.40 0.12
CA SER A 76 -12.43 17.90 0.03
C SER A 76 -12.81 16.91 1.13
N GLY A 77 -11.84 16.29 1.82
CA GLY A 77 -12.07 15.19 2.74
C GLY A 77 -12.44 13.86 2.06
N ALA A 78 -12.38 13.79 0.73
CA ALA A 78 -12.76 12.62 -0.01
C ALA A 78 -11.73 11.47 0.13
N PHE A 79 -12.20 10.23 0.17
CA PHE A 79 -11.35 9.05 0.10
C PHE A 79 -10.70 8.95 -1.29
N VAL A 80 -9.38 8.89 -1.33
CA VAL A 80 -8.55 8.86 -2.55
C VAL A 80 -8.03 7.47 -2.86
N GLY A 81 -7.83 6.65 -1.83
CA GLY A 81 -7.24 5.34 -1.99
C GLY A 81 -6.60 4.83 -0.71
N GLU A 82 -5.65 3.92 -0.87
CA GLU A 82 -4.86 3.37 0.23
C GLU A 82 -3.37 3.34 -0.10
N GLY A 83 -2.54 3.40 0.93
CA GLY A 83 -1.09 3.18 0.81
C GLY A 83 -0.48 2.87 2.16
N GLY A 84 0.57 2.06 2.17
CA GLY A 84 1.21 1.65 3.42
C GLY A 84 1.99 0.35 3.29
N PHE A 85 2.01 -0.44 4.36
CA PHE A 85 2.87 -1.62 4.47
C PHE A 85 2.10 -2.81 5.02
N HIS A 86 2.57 -4.00 4.67
CA HIS A 86 2.13 -5.26 5.27
C HIS A 86 3.26 -6.31 5.26
N ASP A 87 3.05 -7.40 5.97
CA ASP A 87 3.75 -8.67 5.80
C ASP A 87 2.68 -9.76 5.74
N LEU A 88 2.37 -10.24 4.56
CA LEU A 88 1.29 -11.20 4.32
C LEU A 88 1.75 -12.64 4.29
N LYS A 89 3.01 -12.92 4.67
CA LYS A 89 3.57 -14.27 4.67
C LYS A 89 3.39 -14.97 3.32
N ARG A 90 3.70 -14.23 2.24
CA ARG A 90 3.54 -14.73 0.87
C ARG A 90 4.49 -15.89 0.60
N THR A 91 4.00 -16.89 -0.12
CA THR A 91 4.86 -17.92 -0.69
C THR A 91 5.52 -17.38 -1.96
N LEU A 92 6.74 -16.88 -1.82
CA LEU A 92 7.56 -16.32 -2.90
C LEU A 92 8.96 -16.93 -2.90
N THR A 93 9.58 -16.96 -4.08
CA THR A 93 10.98 -17.31 -4.25
C THR A 93 11.66 -16.24 -5.12
N PRO A 94 12.63 -15.47 -4.56
CA PRO A 94 13.05 -15.45 -3.16
C PRO A 94 11.99 -14.90 -2.20
N SER A 95 12.02 -15.31 -0.93
CA SER A 95 11.05 -14.88 0.08
C SER A 95 11.24 -13.40 0.46
N ASN A 96 10.13 -12.71 0.68
CA ASN A 96 10.10 -11.37 1.27
C ASN A 96 9.50 -11.36 2.68
N GLU A 97 9.29 -12.53 3.27
CA GLU A 97 8.73 -12.65 4.62
C GLU A 97 9.59 -11.92 5.66
N GLY A 98 8.94 -11.24 6.61
CA GLY A 98 9.60 -10.44 7.64
C GLY A 98 10.05 -9.06 7.17
N THR A 99 9.78 -8.66 5.93
CA THR A 99 10.02 -7.31 5.45
C THR A 99 8.73 -6.47 5.50
N MET A 100 8.88 -5.14 5.51
CA MET A 100 7.74 -4.24 5.27
C MET A 100 7.48 -4.18 3.75
N GLU A 101 6.47 -4.91 3.29
CA GLU A 101 6.06 -4.87 1.88
C GLU A 101 5.19 -3.64 1.63
N ALA A 102 5.71 -2.69 0.86
CA ALA A 102 5.01 -1.46 0.47
C ALA A 102 3.95 -1.76 -0.60
N GLY A 103 2.80 -1.07 -0.50
CA GLY A 103 1.74 -1.16 -1.49
C GLY A 103 0.89 0.10 -1.53
N TRP A 104 0.25 0.35 -2.68
CA TRP A 104 -0.65 1.48 -2.90
C TRP A 104 -1.70 1.15 -3.95
N ALA A 105 -2.88 1.75 -3.79
CA ALA A 105 -3.95 1.73 -4.77
C ALA A 105 -4.77 3.02 -4.65
N LEU A 106 -5.10 3.63 -5.79
CA LEU A 106 -5.89 4.84 -5.85
C LEU A 106 -7.16 4.63 -6.68
N VAL A 107 -8.25 5.31 -6.32
CA VAL A 107 -9.43 5.41 -7.17
C VAL A 107 -9.02 5.94 -8.55
N THR A 108 -9.65 5.43 -9.61
CA THR A 108 -9.23 5.73 -11.00
C THR A 108 -9.14 7.23 -11.28
N ALA A 109 -10.10 8.03 -10.77
CA ALA A 109 -10.12 9.48 -10.96
C ALA A 109 -8.91 10.23 -10.35
N MET A 110 -8.19 9.61 -9.44
CA MET A 110 -7.04 10.21 -8.75
C MET A 110 -5.69 9.66 -9.22
N GLN A 111 -5.68 8.71 -10.13
CA GLN A 111 -4.45 8.18 -10.73
C GLN A 111 -3.77 9.21 -11.65
N GLY A 112 -2.47 9.02 -11.92
CA GLY A 112 -1.70 9.89 -12.83
C GLY A 112 -1.35 11.27 -12.28
N ARG A 113 -1.72 11.59 -11.04
CA ARG A 113 -1.55 12.91 -10.41
C ARG A 113 -0.37 12.98 -9.42
N GLY A 114 0.45 11.93 -9.33
CA GLY A 114 1.57 11.85 -8.40
C GLY A 114 1.18 11.58 -6.94
N LEU A 115 -0.08 11.30 -6.65
CA LEU A 115 -0.58 11.14 -5.28
C LEU A 115 -0.07 9.86 -4.59
N ALA A 116 0.13 8.77 -5.35
CA ALA A 116 0.71 7.54 -4.80
C ALA A 116 2.16 7.76 -4.34
N GLU A 117 2.97 8.46 -5.14
CA GLU A 117 4.34 8.82 -4.78
C GLU A 117 4.36 9.72 -3.53
N GLU A 118 3.51 10.76 -3.50
CA GLU A 118 3.41 11.69 -2.37
C GLU A 118 3.05 10.96 -1.06
N ALA A 119 2.01 10.12 -1.10
CA ALA A 119 1.58 9.34 0.06
C ALA A 119 2.68 8.39 0.55
N MET A 120 3.23 7.58 -0.37
CA MET A 120 4.21 6.56 0.02
C MET A 120 5.53 7.17 0.47
N ARG A 121 5.94 8.33 -0.05
CA ARG A 121 7.12 9.05 0.44
C ARG A 121 6.94 9.46 1.91
N ALA A 122 5.79 9.97 2.30
CA ALA A 122 5.48 10.30 3.69
C ALA A 122 5.43 9.05 4.59
N ALA A 123 4.79 7.97 4.10
CA ALA A 123 4.72 6.71 4.82
C ALA A 123 6.10 6.07 5.03
N ILE A 124 6.98 6.10 4.02
CA ILE A 124 8.35 5.58 4.10
C ILE A 124 9.18 6.38 5.11
N VAL A 125 9.13 7.72 5.07
CA VAL A 125 9.83 8.57 6.03
C VAL A 125 9.39 8.31 7.46
N TRP A 126 8.12 8.10 7.69
CA TRP A 126 7.60 7.68 8.99
C TRP A 126 8.13 6.30 9.39
N ALA A 127 8.02 5.31 8.51
CA ALA A 127 8.45 3.94 8.78
C ALA A 127 9.96 3.84 9.07
N ASP A 128 10.79 4.55 8.31
CA ASP A 128 12.24 4.61 8.55
C ASP A 128 12.61 5.13 9.96
N ARG A 129 11.73 5.95 10.56
CA ARG A 129 11.94 6.50 11.92
C ARG A 129 11.49 5.56 13.03
N VAL A 130 10.36 4.88 12.84
CA VAL A 130 9.70 4.14 13.94
C VAL A 130 9.85 2.62 13.84
N HIS A 131 10.21 2.09 12.68
CA HIS A 131 10.37 0.65 12.45
C HIS A 131 11.77 0.36 11.87
N PRO A 132 12.72 -0.16 12.69
CA PRO A 132 14.06 -0.47 12.23
C PRO A 132 14.06 -1.75 11.39
N THR A 133 13.60 -1.66 10.15
CA THR A 133 13.71 -2.74 9.17
C THR A 133 14.96 -2.54 8.31
N PRO A 134 15.74 -3.59 8.00
CA PRO A 134 16.95 -3.44 7.17
C PRO A 134 16.59 -3.09 5.71
N ARG A 135 15.41 -3.45 5.26
CA ARG A 135 14.90 -3.14 3.92
C ARG A 135 13.38 -3.15 3.89
N MET A 136 12.81 -2.40 2.97
CA MET A 136 11.42 -2.52 2.54
C MET A 136 11.38 -3.25 1.21
N THR A 137 10.28 -3.92 0.91
CA THR A 137 10.07 -4.58 -0.39
C THR A 137 8.78 -4.11 -1.03
N CYS A 138 8.61 -4.36 -2.31
CA CYS A 138 7.30 -4.33 -2.97
C CYS A 138 7.23 -5.34 -4.09
N ILE A 139 6.01 -5.76 -4.45
CA ILE A 139 5.71 -6.72 -5.50
C ILE A 139 4.84 -6.02 -6.52
N ILE A 140 5.29 -5.99 -7.76
CA ILE A 140 4.59 -5.28 -8.84
C ILE A 140 4.57 -6.17 -10.08
N ARG A 141 3.42 -6.33 -10.73
CA ARG A 141 3.35 -7.01 -12.03
C ARG A 141 4.26 -6.31 -13.04
N VAL A 142 5.04 -7.09 -13.80
CA VAL A 142 6.02 -6.55 -14.75
C VAL A 142 5.40 -5.62 -15.80
N GLU A 143 4.12 -5.81 -16.11
CA GLU A 143 3.37 -4.96 -17.04
C GLU A 143 2.82 -3.66 -16.42
N HIS A 144 2.89 -3.52 -15.08
CA HIS A 144 2.34 -2.34 -14.38
C HIS A 144 3.33 -1.19 -14.35
N PHE A 145 3.69 -0.67 -15.51
CA PHE A 145 4.71 0.38 -15.66
C PHE A 145 4.46 1.64 -14.82
N ALA A 146 3.20 1.99 -14.57
CA ALA A 146 2.88 3.14 -13.72
C ALA A 146 3.36 2.92 -12.28
N SER A 147 3.11 1.74 -11.69
CA SER A 147 3.58 1.40 -10.33
C SER A 147 5.09 1.20 -10.28
N LEU A 148 5.69 0.60 -11.31
CA LEU A 148 7.15 0.46 -11.39
C LEU A 148 7.85 1.83 -11.35
N ARG A 149 7.34 2.83 -12.08
CA ARG A 149 7.86 4.21 -12.01
C ARG A 149 7.68 4.85 -10.63
N VAL A 150 6.57 4.58 -9.93
CA VAL A 150 6.39 5.06 -8.55
C VAL A 150 7.41 4.40 -7.62
N ALA A 151 7.59 3.09 -7.71
CA ALA A 151 8.58 2.36 -6.92
C ALA A 151 10.00 2.91 -7.13
N GLU A 152 10.42 3.10 -8.39
CA GLU A 152 11.71 3.69 -8.73
C GLU A 152 11.93 5.06 -8.07
N LYS A 153 10.95 5.96 -8.18
CA LYS A 153 11.01 7.30 -7.54
C LYS A 153 11.04 7.26 -6.01
N LEU A 154 10.55 6.19 -5.41
CA LEU A 154 10.62 5.92 -3.97
C LEU A 154 11.93 5.26 -3.55
N GLY A 155 12.83 4.96 -4.49
CA GLY A 155 14.13 4.34 -4.24
C GLY A 155 14.12 2.82 -4.18
N PHE A 156 13.05 2.17 -4.68
CA PHE A 156 13.04 0.73 -4.84
C PHE A 156 13.75 0.32 -6.13
N THR A 157 14.56 -0.74 -6.04
CA THR A 157 15.26 -1.35 -7.17
C THR A 157 14.89 -2.81 -7.33
N PRO A 158 14.72 -3.33 -8.55
CA PRO A 158 14.44 -4.75 -8.78
C PRO A 158 15.58 -5.63 -8.26
N TYR A 159 15.24 -6.75 -7.61
CA TYR A 159 16.22 -7.75 -7.20
C TYR A 159 15.88 -9.16 -7.68
N ALA A 160 14.64 -9.44 -8.10
CA ALA A 160 14.22 -10.69 -8.69
C ALA A 160 12.92 -10.53 -9.49
N GLU A 161 12.64 -11.51 -10.34
CA GLU A 161 11.32 -11.73 -10.94
C GLU A 161 10.86 -13.15 -10.61
N THR A 162 9.56 -13.34 -10.44
CA THR A 162 8.98 -14.65 -10.11
C THR A 162 7.52 -14.72 -10.54
N LEU A 163 6.96 -15.93 -10.53
CA LEU A 163 5.52 -16.13 -10.69
C LEU A 163 4.82 -16.01 -9.35
N TYR A 164 3.73 -15.23 -9.32
CA TYR A 164 2.86 -15.13 -8.15
C TYR A 164 1.39 -15.17 -8.57
N HIS A 165 0.67 -16.21 -8.12
CA HIS A 165 -0.71 -16.49 -8.55
C HIS A 165 -0.93 -16.55 -10.08
N GLY A 166 0.10 -16.98 -10.83
CA GLY A 166 0.05 -17.09 -12.28
C GLY A 166 0.44 -15.82 -13.03
N ASP A 167 0.80 -14.74 -12.33
CA ASP A 167 1.27 -13.49 -12.91
C ASP A 167 2.78 -13.33 -12.76
N ASP A 168 3.45 -12.80 -13.79
CA ASP A 168 4.84 -12.39 -13.71
C ASP A 168 4.96 -11.11 -12.88
N VAL A 169 5.74 -11.18 -11.80
CA VAL A 169 5.95 -10.07 -10.88
C VAL A 169 7.42 -9.76 -10.68
N ALA A 170 7.74 -8.48 -10.66
CA ALA A 170 9.01 -7.97 -10.19
C ALA A 170 8.98 -7.84 -8.66
N LEU A 171 10.03 -8.35 -8.03
CA LEU A 171 10.31 -8.14 -6.61
C LEU A 171 11.33 -7.00 -6.51
N LEU A 172 10.94 -5.93 -5.82
CA LEU A 172 11.78 -4.76 -5.64
C LEU A 172 12.10 -4.56 -4.17
N GLU A 173 13.26 -4.01 -3.89
CA GLU A 173 13.68 -3.66 -2.54
C GLU A 173 14.22 -2.24 -2.45
N ARG A 174 14.04 -1.64 -1.29
CA ARG A 174 14.63 -0.38 -0.89
C ARG A 174 15.40 -0.62 0.41
N PRO A 175 16.74 -0.58 0.41
CA PRO A 175 17.51 -0.67 1.64
C PRO A 175 17.23 0.54 2.53
N ARG A 176 17.28 0.34 3.83
CA ARG A 176 17.20 1.46 4.77
C ARG A 176 18.41 2.39 4.56
N PRO A 177 18.21 3.71 4.51
CA PRO A 177 19.33 4.64 4.52
C PRO A 177 20.23 4.39 5.73
N ALA A 178 21.54 4.50 5.54
CA ALA A 178 22.48 4.50 6.67
C ALA A 178 22.12 5.66 7.61
N PRO A 179 22.30 5.48 8.94
CA PRO A 179 22.01 6.51 9.93
C PRO A 179 22.92 7.73 9.76
#